data_f2de7c7ed00a0e432ca06c55b2bd7bf6
#
_entry.id   f2de7c7ed00a0e432ca06c55b2bd7bf6
#
_cell.length_a   1.000
_cell.length_b   1.000
_cell.length_c   1.000
_cell.angle_alpha   90.00
_cell.angle_beta   90.00
_cell.angle_gamma   90.00
#
_symmetry.space_group_name_H-M   'P 1'
#
loop_
_entity.id
_entity.type
_entity.pdbx_description
1 polymer ?
#
loop_
_entity_poly.entity_id
_entity_poly.type
_entity_poly.pdbx_seq_one_letter_code
_entity_poly.pdbx_strand_id
1 'polypeptide(L)'
;MFSWLLLALAATIIVAVALQHWKQSRKLRRARKPTAPRLPVVLAHGFLGFDEIGLGNRKHLYFRGIGEQLERAGAQLYCPRVPPASSISARAARLADLIRALPEPRVNIVAHSMGGLDARYAISRLGLADKVASLVTIGTPHLGTPLADAGHAMFGRITRLLRKLVDLTGFGDLTTEGMAKFNLEVPDAQGVAYASVVGRSGRLKTNPLLWPSHLYLAECSGPNDGVVPTTSQAHGEVLREIEADHWAQIGWGRGFDAVSFYEELLLELRGRGF
;
A
#
# COMPACT_ATOMS: atom_id res chain seq x y z
N MET A 1 12.71 6.08 51.36
CA MET A 1 11.68 6.96 50.77
C MET A 1 11.62 6.94 49.25
N PHE A 2 12.73 6.92 48.53
CA PHE A 2 12.77 6.92 47.07
C PHE A 2 12.18 5.68 46.38
N SER A 3 12.21 4.50 46.97
CA SER A 3 11.71 3.26 46.34
C SER A 3 10.17 3.20 46.22
N TRP A 4 9.45 3.76 47.16
CA TRP A 4 7.99 3.81 47.12
C TRP A 4 7.42 4.75 46.06
N LEU A 5 8.13 5.85 45.77
CA LEU A 5 7.77 6.77 44.70
C LEU A 5 7.94 6.14 43.31
N LEU A 6 9.01 5.37 43.11
CA LEU A 6 9.24 4.64 41.86
C LEU A 6 8.21 3.54 41.62
N LEU A 7 7.83 2.81 42.69
CA LEU A 7 6.77 1.78 42.62
C LEU A 7 5.40 2.41 42.32
N ALA A 8 5.08 3.54 42.94
CA ALA A 8 3.83 4.27 42.65
C ALA A 8 3.79 4.79 41.22
N LEU A 9 4.89 5.33 40.69
CA LEU A 9 5.00 5.79 39.31
C LEU A 9 4.84 4.63 38.33
N ALA A 10 5.51 3.51 38.57
CA ALA A 10 5.38 2.30 37.73
C ALA A 10 3.94 1.75 37.73
N ALA A 11 3.28 1.71 38.90
CA ALA A 11 1.89 1.30 39.00
C ALA A 11 0.95 2.23 38.22
N THR A 12 1.18 3.54 38.29
CA THR A 12 0.39 4.53 37.54
C THR A 12 0.55 4.38 36.03
N ILE A 13 1.77 4.12 35.56
CA ILE A 13 2.06 3.87 34.14
C ILE A 13 1.36 2.56 33.69
N ILE A 14 1.44 1.49 34.47
CA ILE A 14 0.80 0.21 34.15
C ILE A 14 -0.73 0.36 34.07
N VAL A 15 -1.33 1.09 35.02
CA VAL A 15 -2.79 1.36 35.01
C VAL A 15 -3.18 2.24 33.83
N ALA A 16 -2.40 3.27 33.48
CA ALA A 16 -2.64 4.13 32.31
C ALA A 16 -2.58 3.35 31.00
N VAL A 17 -1.56 2.46 30.86
CA VAL A 17 -1.42 1.58 29.68
C VAL A 17 -2.57 0.57 29.62
N ALA A 18 -2.96 -0.04 30.74
CA ALA A 18 -4.09 -0.97 30.82
C ALA A 18 -5.43 -0.28 30.49
N LEU A 19 -5.65 0.93 30.97
CA LEU A 19 -6.83 1.75 30.65
C LEU A 19 -6.86 2.17 29.17
N GLN A 20 -5.72 2.50 28.60
CA GLN A 20 -5.59 2.82 27.19
C GLN A 20 -5.88 1.59 26.32
N HIS A 21 -5.34 0.43 26.67
CA HIS A 21 -5.67 -0.86 26.05
C HIS A 21 -7.15 -1.24 26.21
N TRP A 22 -7.73 -1.02 27.38
CA TRP A 22 -9.14 -1.32 27.64
C TRP A 22 -10.09 -0.39 26.87
N LYS A 23 -9.77 0.94 26.78
CA LYS A 23 -10.52 1.89 25.95
C LYS A 23 -10.45 1.54 24.47
N GLN A 24 -9.27 1.10 23.99
CA GLN A 24 -9.05 0.65 22.63
C GLN A 24 -9.82 -0.64 22.35
N SER A 25 -9.81 -1.60 23.28
CA SER A 25 -10.57 -2.86 23.20
C SER A 25 -12.09 -2.64 23.24
N ARG A 26 -12.59 -1.64 23.99
CA ARG A 26 -14.02 -1.27 24.02
C ARG A 26 -14.46 -0.57 22.74
N LYS A 27 -13.59 0.23 22.10
CA LYS A 27 -13.86 0.81 20.79
C LYS A 27 -14.02 -0.29 19.72
N LEU A 28 -13.26 -1.38 19.85
CA LEU A 28 -13.32 -2.58 19.00
C LEU A 28 -14.58 -3.45 19.23
N ARG A 29 -15.24 -3.37 20.40
CA ARG A 29 -16.42 -4.18 20.76
C ARG A 29 -17.79 -3.57 20.43
N ARG A 30 -17.87 -2.35 19.92
CA ARG A 30 -19.14 -1.86 19.36
C ARG A 30 -19.42 -2.71 18.12
N ALA A 31 -20.53 -3.46 18.15
CA ALA A 31 -21.05 -4.21 17.01
C ALA A 31 -21.08 -3.28 15.78
N ARG A 32 -20.02 -3.30 14.97
CA ARG A 32 -19.94 -2.54 13.72
C ARG A 32 -20.87 -3.20 12.73
N LYS A 33 -21.66 -2.39 12.02
CA LYS A 33 -22.36 -2.83 10.81
C LYS A 33 -21.31 -3.50 9.90
N PRO A 34 -21.65 -4.60 9.20
CA PRO A 34 -20.69 -5.26 8.33
C PRO A 34 -20.10 -4.25 7.34
N THR A 35 -18.80 -4.04 7.43
CA THR A 35 -18.02 -3.12 6.60
C THR A 35 -17.55 -3.78 5.30
N ALA A 36 -17.77 -5.09 5.18
CA ALA A 36 -17.30 -5.89 4.07
C ALA A 36 -17.91 -5.43 2.73
N PRO A 37 -17.10 -5.27 1.67
CA PRO A 37 -17.57 -5.13 0.29
C PRO A 37 -18.41 -6.32 -0.13
N ARG A 38 -19.15 -6.16 -1.23
CA ARG A 38 -19.96 -7.27 -1.81
C ARG A 38 -19.08 -8.31 -2.50
N LEU A 39 -17.93 -7.88 -2.99
CA LEU A 39 -16.94 -8.71 -3.66
C LEU A 39 -15.68 -8.83 -2.77
N PRO A 40 -14.97 -9.95 -2.84
CA PRO A 40 -13.69 -10.10 -2.16
C PRO A 40 -12.68 -9.04 -2.57
N VAL A 41 -11.75 -8.75 -1.68
CA VAL A 41 -10.70 -7.75 -1.89
C VAL A 41 -9.34 -8.42 -1.98
N VAL A 42 -8.62 -8.11 -3.04
CA VAL A 42 -7.21 -8.45 -3.21
C VAL A 42 -6.37 -7.26 -2.74
N LEU A 43 -5.56 -7.44 -1.70
CA LEU A 43 -4.57 -6.45 -1.26
C LEU A 43 -3.24 -6.70 -1.98
N ALA A 44 -2.90 -5.84 -2.93
CA ALA A 44 -1.68 -5.97 -3.72
C ALA A 44 -0.55 -5.08 -3.17
N HIS A 45 0.56 -5.72 -2.75
CA HIS A 45 1.70 -5.04 -2.15
C HIS A 45 2.63 -4.37 -3.18
N GLY A 46 3.37 -3.34 -2.75
CA GLY A 46 4.32 -2.62 -3.59
C GLY A 46 5.72 -3.26 -3.68
N PHE A 47 6.69 -2.41 -4.08
CA PHE A 47 8.09 -2.77 -4.19
C PHE A 47 8.68 -3.17 -2.84
N LEU A 48 9.55 -4.17 -2.81
CA LEU A 48 10.12 -4.77 -1.60
C LEU A 48 9.07 -5.26 -0.59
N GLY A 49 7.85 -5.54 -1.04
CA GLY A 49 6.83 -6.13 -0.20
C GLY A 49 7.24 -7.51 0.26
N PHE A 50 7.47 -7.66 1.58
CA PHE A 50 7.75 -8.94 2.22
C PHE A 50 6.50 -9.42 2.93
N ASP A 51 6.04 -10.62 2.56
CA ASP A 51 4.96 -11.25 3.30
C ASP A 51 5.46 -12.09 4.49
N GLU A 52 6.76 -12.44 4.49
CA GLU A 52 7.43 -13.12 5.60
C GLU A 52 8.92 -12.77 5.67
N ILE A 53 9.34 -12.06 6.71
CA ILE A 53 10.63 -12.35 7.34
C ILE A 53 10.32 -13.49 8.30
N GLY A 54 10.77 -14.72 7.94
CA GLY A 54 10.39 -15.94 8.62
C GLY A 54 10.65 -15.93 10.12
N LEU A 55 9.61 -15.82 10.90
CA LEU A 55 9.44 -16.34 12.25
C LEU A 55 7.95 -16.25 12.62
N GLY A 56 7.22 -17.35 12.38
CA GLY A 56 5.88 -17.55 12.91
C GLY A 56 4.72 -17.17 11.98
N ASN A 57 3.56 -17.70 12.27
CA ASN A 57 2.26 -17.68 11.58
C ASN A 57 1.62 -16.26 11.41
N ARG A 58 2.37 -15.21 11.06
CA ARG A 58 1.82 -13.87 10.85
C ARG A 58 1.52 -13.65 9.38
N LYS A 59 0.25 -13.81 9.03
CA LYS A 59 -0.30 -13.38 7.74
C LYS A 59 -0.31 -11.85 7.69
N HIS A 60 0.03 -11.25 6.53
CA HIS A 60 -0.13 -9.81 6.22
C HIS A 60 0.89 -8.83 6.83
N LEU A 61 2.17 -9.18 6.85
CA LEU A 61 3.21 -8.26 7.37
C LEU A 61 3.30 -6.92 6.61
N TYR A 62 3.10 -6.90 5.29
CA TYR A 62 3.17 -5.68 4.50
C TYR A 62 2.07 -4.69 4.92
N PHE A 63 0.81 -5.11 4.95
CA PHE A 63 -0.34 -4.34 5.42
C PHE A 63 -0.52 -4.55 6.93
N ARG A 64 0.34 -3.89 7.70
CA ARG A 64 0.48 -4.13 9.14
C ARG A 64 -0.81 -3.86 9.92
N GLY A 65 -1.38 -4.91 10.50
CA GLY A 65 -2.60 -4.87 11.31
C GLY A 65 -3.90 -4.61 10.52
N ILE A 66 -3.79 -4.32 9.21
CA ILE A 66 -4.93 -3.97 8.36
C ILE A 66 -5.70 -5.23 7.99
N GLY A 67 -5.04 -6.23 7.39
CA GLY A 67 -5.72 -7.43 6.91
C GLY A 67 -6.49 -8.16 8.00
N GLU A 68 -5.86 -8.43 9.15
CA GLU A 68 -6.51 -9.09 10.28
C GLU A 68 -7.75 -8.35 10.79
N GLN A 69 -7.72 -7.02 10.79
CA GLN A 69 -8.84 -6.23 11.25
C GLN A 69 -9.98 -6.21 10.24
N LEU A 70 -9.68 -6.12 8.96
CA LEU A 70 -10.68 -6.18 7.89
C LEU A 70 -11.36 -7.55 7.83
N GLU A 71 -10.62 -8.65 8.02
CA GLU A 71 -11.18 -10.00 8.14
C GLU A 71 -12.12 -10.12 9.36
N ARG A 72 -11.73 -9.56 10.52
CA ARG A 72 -12.62 -9.49 11.70
C ARG A 72 -13.88 -8.65 11.45
N ALA A 73 -13.81 -7.68 10.55
CA ALA A 73 -14.95 -6.89 10.10
C ALA A 73 -15.80 -7.60 9.04
N GLY A 74 -15.43 -8.83 8.66
CA GLY A 74 -16.17 -9.68 7.73
C GLY A 74 -15.75 -9.55 6.26
N ALA A 75 -14.65 -8.87 5.95
CA ALA A 75 -14.15 -8.80 4.59
C ALA A 75 -13.46 -10.12 4.19
N GLN A 76 -13.77 -10.59 2.97
CA GLN A 76 -13.02 -11.70 2.36
C GLN A 76 -11.79 -11.11 1.67
N LEU A 77 -10.59 -11.45 2.19
CA LEU A 77 -9.33 -10.89 1.73
C LEU A 77 -8.41 -11.93 1.11
N TYR A 78 -7.71 -11.50 0.08
CA TYR A 78 -6.61 -12.21 -0.54
C TYR A 78 -5.38 -11.31 -0.58
N CYS A 79 -4.24 -11.82 -0.14
CA CYS A 79 -2.97 -11.09 -0.15
C CYS A 79 -1.94 -11.89 -0.99
N PRO A 80 -2.01 -11.77 -2.33
CA PRO A 80 -1.14 -12.52 -3.22
C PRO A 80 0.32 -12.06 -3.08
N ARG A 81 1.24 -13.03 -3.15
CA ARG A 81 2.68 -12.77 -3.18
C ARG A 81 3.15 -12.66 -4.61
N VAL A 82 3.79 -11.55 -4.90
CA VAL A 82 4.51 -11.33 -6.15
C VAL A 82 6.01 -11.13 -5.87
N PRO A 83 6.89 -11.33 -6.85
CA PRO A 83 8.33 -11.10 -6.66
C PRO A 83 8.60 -9.68 -6.12
N PRO A 84 9.42 -9.51 -5.08
CA PRO A 84 9.48 -8.24 -4.34
C PRO A 84 10.06 -7.07 -5.15
N ALA A 85 10.97 -7.32 -6.10
CA ALA A 85 11.71 -6.27 -6.80
C ALA A 85 11.84 -6.47 -8.32
N SER A 86 11.16 -7.48 -8.87
CA SER A 86 11.11 -7.75 -10.33
C SER A 86 10.34 -6.66 -11.08
N SER A 87 10.40 -6.70 -12.41
CA SER A 87 9.67 -5.79 -13.29
C SER A 87 8.16 -5.82 -13.07
N ILE A 88 7.47 -4.73 -13.43
CA ILE A 88 6.00 -4.65 -13.39
C ILE A 88 5.39 -5.83 -14.15
N SER A 89 5.88 -6.15 -15.33
CA SER A 89 5.34 -7.25 -16.15
C SER A 89 5.46 -8.62 -15.48
N ALA A 90 6.61 -8.93 -14.87
CA ALA A 90 6.82 -10.19 -14.16
C ALA A 90 5.95 -10.31 -12.90
N ARG A 91 5.83 -9.22 -12.12
CA ARG A 91 4.98 -9.13 -10.94
C ARG A 91 3.50 -9.25 -11.32
N ALA A 92 3.10 -8.52 -12.37
CA ALA A 92 1.73 -8.56 -12.89
C ALA A 92 1.34 -9.96 -13.41
N ALA A 93 2.24 -10.68 -14.07
CA ALA A 93 2.00 -12.06 -14.51
C ALA A 93 1.68 -12.96 -13.30
N ARG A 94 2.51 -12.88 -12.25
CA ARG A 94 2.28 -13.64 -11.01
C ARG A 94 0.96 -13.25 -10.33
N LEU A 95 0.68 -11.94 -10.25
CA LEU A 95 -0.57 -11.42 -9.70
C LEU A 95 -1.79 -11.95 -10.49
N ALA A 96 -1.71 -11.92 -11.82
CA ALA A 96 -2.76 -12.41 -12.70
C ALA A 96 -3.06 -13.90 -12.48
N ASP A 97 -2.04 -14.73 -12.39
CA ASP A 97 -2.21 -16.17 -12.14
C ASP A 97 -2.89 -16.43 -10.79
N LEU A 98 -2.47 -15.71 -9.75
CA LEU A 98 -3.05 -15.85 -8.42
C LEU A 98 -4.53 -15.41 -8.41
N ILE A 99 -4.88 -14.28 -9.07
CA ILE A 99 -6.27 -13.82 -9.15
C ILE A 99 -7.14 -14.77 -9.99
N ARG A 100 -6.63 -15.31 -11.11
CA ARG A 100 -7.37 -16.30 -11.92
C ARG A 100 -7.70 -17.56 -11.14
N ALA A 101 -6.82 -17.98 -10.24
CA ALA A 101 -7.02 -19.16 -9.41
C ALA A 101 -8.05 -18.97 -8.30
N LEU A 102 -8.50 -17.74 -8.02
CA LEU A 102 -9.55 -17.48 -7.04
C LEU A 102 -10.89 -18.02 -7.54
N PRO A 103 -11.71 -18.64 -6.65
CA PRO A 103 -13.00 -19.22 -7.02
C PRO A 103 -14.05 -18.15 -7.37
N GLU A 104 -13.91 -16.95 -6.86
CA GLU A 104 -14.88 -15.87 -7.06
C GLU A 104 -14.89 -15.38 -8.50
N PRO A 105 -16.08 -15.08 -9.06
CA PRO A 105 -16.19 -14.60 -10.44
C PRO A 105 -15.56 -13.22 -10.63
N ARG A 106 -15.65 -12.35 -9.64
CA ARG A 106 -15.08 -11.00 -9.66
C ARG A 106 -14.49 -10.62 -8.29
N VAL A 107 -13.48 -9.76 -8.29
CA VAL A 107 -12.82 -9.23 -7.10
C VAL A 107 -12.62 -7.72 -7.22
N ASN A 108 -12.45 -7.06 -6.07
CA ASN A 108 -11.89 -5.72 -6.01
C ASN A 108 -10.39 -5.81 -5.73
N ILE A 109 -9.60 -4.90 -6.28
CA ILE A 109 -8.18 -4.77 -5.95
C ILE A 109 -7.96 -3.46 -5.22
N VAL A 110 -7.34 -3.53 -4.04
CA VAL A 110 -6.79 -2.37 -3.34
C VAL A 110 -5.27 -2.54 -3.33
N ALA A 111 -4.58 -1.65 -4.00
CA ALA A 111 -3.17 -1.81 -4.29
C ALA A 111 -2.36 -0.63 -3.74
N HIS A 112 -1.22 -0.92 -3.11
CA HIS A 112 -0.31 0.10 -2.61
C HIS A 112 0.94 0.19 -3.48
N SER A 113 1.38 1.43 -3.76
CA SER A 113 2.65 1.70 -4.44
C SER A 113 2.74 0.99 -5.81
N MET A 114 3.84 0.33 -6.14
CA MET A 114 4.04 -0.43 -7.37
C MET A 114 2.96 -1.50 -7.62
N GLY A 115 2.29 -2.01 -6.57
CA GLY A 115 1.20 -2.98 -6.72
C GLY A 115 0.03 -2.46 -7.56
N GLY A 116 -0.19 -1.13 -7.59
CA GLY A 116 -1.18 -0.50 -8.46
C GLY A 116 -0.81 -0.61 -9.94
N LEU A 117 0.48 -0.54 -10.26
CA LEU A 117 0.98 -0.70 -11.63
C LEU A 117 0.92 -2.17 -12.07
N ASP A 118 1.27 -3.09 -11.17
CA ASP A 118 1.11 -4.53 -11.40
C ASP A 118 -0.35 -4.87 -11.75
N ALA A 119 -1.30 -4.33 -10.96
CA ALA A 119 -2.73 -4.54 -11.18
C ALA A 119 -3.20 -3.91 -12.49
N ARG A 120 -2.80 -2.66 -12.83
CA ARG A 120 -3.12 -2.03 -14.12
C ARG A 120 -2.63 -2.88 -15.29
N TYR A 121 -1.39 -3.34 -15.24
CA TYR A 121 -0.82 -4.20 -16.29
C TYR A 121 -1.58 -5.52 -16.41
N ALA A 122 -1.86 -6.17 -15.27
CA ALA A 122 -2.61 -7.43 -15.25
C ALA A 122 -4.02 -7.29 -15.84
N ILE A 123 -4.72 -6.20 -15.52
CA ILE A 123 -6.06 -5.92 -16.03
C ILE A 123 -6.02 -5.65 -17.54
N SER A 124 -5.14 -4.73 -17.97
CA SER A 124 -5.10 -4.23 -19.35
C SER A 124 -4.45 -5.22 -20.32
N ARG A 125 -3.32 -5.82 -19.93
CA ARG A 125 -2.46 -6.60 -20.84
C ARG A 125 -2.56 -8.11 -20.67
N LEU A 126 -3.03 -8.56 -19.50
CA LEU A 126 -3.10 -10.00 -19.19
C LEU A 126 -4.53 -10.52 -19.05
N GLY A 127 -5.53 -9.76 -19.51
CA GLY A 127 -6.91 -10.21 -19.63
C GLY A 127 -7.65 -10.41 -18.31
N LEU A 128 -7.35 -9.61 -17.28
CA LEU A 128 -8.08 -9.67 -16.01
C LEU A 128 -9.31 -8.74 -15.95
N ALA A 129 -9.67 -8.02 -17.01
CA ALA A 129 -10.76 -7.06 -16.99
C ALA A 129 -12.10 -7.67 -16.55
N ASP A 130 -12.42 -8.89 -17.00
CA ASP A 130 -13.67 -9.58 -16.63
C ASP A 130 -13.68 -10.07 -15.18
N LYS A 131 -12.49 -10.30 -14.59
CA LYS A 131 -12.32 -10.79 -13.22
C LYS A 131 -12.23 -9.67 -12.18
N VAL A 132 -11.93 -8.43 -12.59
CA VAL A 132 -11.76 -7.28 -11.69
C VAL A 132 -12.92 -6.31 -11.83
N ALA A 133 -13.57 -6.00 -10.70
CA ALA A 133 -14.66 -5.02 -10.66
C ALA A 133 -14.14 -3.59 -10.47
N SER A 134 -13.17 -3.43 -9.57
CA SER A 134 -12.56 -2.14 -9.28
C SER A 134 -11.09 -2.28 -8.92
N LEU A 135 -10.31 -1.24 -9.23
CA LEU A 135 -8.95 -1.05 -8.78
C LEU A 135 -8.85 0.29 -8.05
N VAL A 136 -8.53 0.23 -6.76
CA VAL A 136 -8.17 1.41 -5.97
C VAL A 136 -6.68 1.39 -5.69
N THR A 137 -5.98 2.43 -6.10
CA THR A 137 -4.54 2.59 -5.88
C THR A 137 -4.25 3.58 -4.76
N ILE A 138 -3.24 3.31 -3.94
CA ILE A 138 -2.84 4.14 -2.80
C ILE A 138 -1.34 4.40 -2.94
N GLY A 139 -0.93 5.67 -3.05
CA GLY A 139 0.48 6.04 -3.18
C GLY A 139 1.19 5.43 -4.39
N THR A 140 0.46 5.10 -5.46
CA THR A 140 1.02 4.46 -6.66
C THR A 140 1.67 5.49 -7.59
N PRO A 141 2.91 5.28 -8.05
CA PRO A 141 3.61 6.21 -8.92
C PRO A 141 3.17 6.06 -10.39
N HIS A 142 1.96 6.51 -10.73
CA HIS A 142 1.40 6.40 -12.08
C HIS A 142 2.17 7.19 -13.15
N LEU A 143 2.89 8.23 -12.74
CA LEU A 143 3.77 9.02 -13.62
C LEU A 143 5.27 8.84 -13.26
N GLY A 144 5.59 7.81 -12.46
CA GLY A 144 6.95 7.55 -11.97
C GLY A 144 7.30 8.39 -10.74
N THR A 145 8.57 8.30 -10.36
CA THR A 145 9.12 9.10 -9.26
C THR A 145 10.55 9.54 -9.57
N PRO A 146 10.90 10.82 -9.33
CA PRO A 146 12.27 11.31 -9.46
C PRO A 146 13.28 10.55 -8.62
N LEU A 147 12.84 9.86 -7.55
CA LEU A 147 13.72 8.96 -6.80
C LEU A 147 14.20 7.78 -7.64
N ALA A 148 13.33 7.23 -8.50
CA ALA A 148 13.74 6.16 -9.41
C ALA A 148 14.68 6.69 -10.49
N ASP A 149 14.46 7.90 -11.00
CA ASP A 149 15.35 8.55 -11.98
C ASP A 149 16.75 8.76 -11.38
N ALA A 150 16.83 9.36 -10.18
CA ALA A 150 18.08 9.59 -9.46
C ALA A 150 18.80 8.27 -9.12
N GLY A 151 18.05 7.28 -8.62
CA GLY A 151 18.59 5.97 -8.30
C GLY A 151 19.07 5.23 -9.54
N HIS A 152 18.35 5.27 -10.66
CA HIS A 152 18.77 4.67 -11.92
C HIS A 152 20.08 5.29 -12.43
N ALA A 153 20.22 6.62 -12.36
CA ALA A 153 21.44 7.32 -12.73
C ALA A 153 22.63 6.97 -11.81
N MET A 154 22.40 6.89 -10.49
CA MET A 154 23.44 6.61 -9.49
C MET A 154 23.83 5.13 -9.49
N PHE A 155 22.86 4.23 -9.52
CA PHE A 155 23.08 2.78 -9.44
C PHE A 155 23.42 2.13 -10.78
N GLY A 156 23.24 2.81 -11.92
CA GLY A 156 23.55 2.28 -13.24
C GLY A 156 24.99 1.75 -13.41
N ARG A 157 25.94 2.28 -12.61
CA ARG A 157 27.33 1.81 -12.57
C ARG A 157 27.56 0.65 -11.59
N ILE A 158 26.83 0.61 -10.47
CA ILE A 158 26.99 -0.37 -9.38
C ILE A 158 26.15 -1.64 -9.66
N THR A 159 24.99 -1.49 -10.31
CA THR A 159 24.02 -2.59 -10.51
C THR A 159 24.51 -3.68 -11.44
N ARG A 160 25.50 -3.42 -12.32
CA ARG A 160 26.03 -4.49 -13.21
C ARG A 160 26.60 -5.68 -12.44
N LEU A 161 27.17 -5.43 -11.23
CA LEU A 161 27.68 -6.50 -10.36
C LEU A 161 26.58 -7.08 -9.46
N LEU A 162 25.68 -6.25 -8.94
CA LEU A 162 24.59 -6.66 -8.04
C LEU A 162 23.40 -7.31 -8.77
N ARG A 163 23.18 -7.03 -10.05
CA ARG A 163 22.14 -7.65 -10.89
C ARG A 163 22.25 -9.18 -10.95
N LYS A 164 23.41 -9.75 -10.68
CA LYS A 164 23.58 -11.20 -10.60
C LYS A 164 23.07 -11.82 -9.30
N LEU A 165 22.81 -11.00 -8.28
CA LEU A 165 22.45 -11.44 -6.93
C LEU A 165 21.01 -11.07 -6.57
N VAL A 166 20.50 -9.95 -7.07
CA VAL A 166 19.14 -9.46 -6.76
C VAL A 166 18.53 -8.85 -8.03
N ASP A 167 17.32 -9.30 -8.38
CA ASP A 167 16.53 -8.70 -9.46
C ASP A 167 15.94 -7.37 -8.98
N LEU A 168 16.49 -6.26 -9.47
CA LEU A 168 16.04 -4.89 -9.18
C LEU A 168 15.43 -4.23 -10.43
N THR A 169 14.98 -5.02 -11.41
CA THR A 169 14.45 -4.49 -12.68
C THR A 169 13.23 -3.61 -12.48
N GLY A 170 12.39 -3.89 -11.47
CA GLY A 170 11.22 -3.09 -11.13
C GLY A 170 11.55 -1.65 -10.74
N PHE A 171 12.77 -1.38 -10.26
CA PHE A 171 13.15 0.01 -9.96
C PHE A 171 13.32 0.86 -11.22
N GLY A 172 13.81 0.25 -12.31
CA GLY A 172 13.91 0.92 -13.61
C GLY A 172 12.55 1.25 -14.22
N ASP A 173 11.55 0.42 -13.98
CA ASP A 173 10.19 0.62 -14.49
C ASP A 173 9.52 1.86 -13.84
N LEU A 174 9.91 2.23 -12.61
CA LEU A 174 9.34 3.34 -11.85
C LEU A 174 9.93 4.72 -12.21
N THR A 175 10.85 4.78 -13.18
CA THR A 175 11.35 6.05 -13.70
C THR A 175 10.25 6.83 -14.42
N THR A 176 10.39 8.14 -14.50
CA THR A 176 9.42 8.98 -15.23
C THR A 176 9.32 8.61 -16.72
N GLU A 177 10.45 8.27 -17.35
CA GLU A 177 10.47 7.76 -18.72
C GLU A 177 9.83 6.36 -18.84
N GLY A 178 10.13 5.44 -17.91
CA GLY A 178 9.54 4.11 -17.87
C GLY A 178 8.03 4.18 -17.76
N MET A 179 7.53 5.04 -16.88
CA MET A 179 6.08 5.23 -16.69
C MET A 179 5.40 5.96 -17.86
N ALA A 180 6.10 6.83 -18.56
CA ALA A 180 5.56 7.42 -19.80
C ALA A 180 5.29 6.32 -20.84
N LYS A 181 6.22 5.39 -21.04
CA LYS A 181 6.04 4.22 -21.92
C LYS A 181 4.92 3.31 -21.43
N PHE A 182 4.94 2.99 -20.13
CA PHE A 182 3.90 2.17 -19.49
C PHE A 182 2.50 2.73 -19.75
N ASN A 183 2.28 4.02 -19.58
CA ASN A 183 0.97 4.63 -19.77
C ASN A 183 0.47 4.61 -21.22
N LEU A 184 1.37 4.62 -22.20
CA LEU A 184 1.01 4.44 -23.62
C LEU A 184 0.59 2.98 -23.91
N GLU A 185 1.23 2.03 -23.26
CA GLU A 185 1.02 0.60 -23.50
C GLU A 185 -0.12 0.00 -22.67
N VAL A 186 -0.48 0.60 -21.54
CA VAL A 186 -1.39 0.06 -20.54
C VAL A 186 -2.61 1.00 -20.34
N PRO A 187 -3.51 1.07 -21.34
CA PRO A 187 -4.74 1.85 -21.21
C PRO A 187 -5.68 1.20 -20.18
N ASP A 188 -6.63 1.97 -19.66
CA ASP A 188 -7.67 1.47 -18.79
C ASP A 188 -8.63 0.54 -19.55
N ALA A 189 -8.96 -0.60 -18.95
CA ALA A 189 -9.87 -1.55 -19.51
C ALA A 189 -11.33 -1.15 -19.24
N GLN A 190 -12.21 -1.34 -20.21
CA GLN A 190 -13.64 -1.11 -20.03
C GLN A 190 -14.24 -2.08 -19.00
N GLY A 191 -15.25 -1.64 -18.26
CA GLY A 191 -15.95 -2.45 -17.26
C GLY A 191 -15.23 -2.58 -15.91
N VAL A 192 -14.07 -1.94 -15.73
CA VAL A 192 -13.34 -1.82 -14.47
C VAL A 192 -13.41 -0.38 -13.96
N ALA A 193 -13.76 -0.20 -12.70
CA ALA A 193 -13.73 1.12 -12.07
C ALA A 193 -12.31 1.40 -11.53
N TYR A 194 -11.73 2.54 -11.93
CA TYR A 194 -10.39 2.97 -11.49
C TYR A 194 -10.50 4.16 -10.55
N ALA A 195 -9.83 4.04 -9.41
CA ALA A 195 -9.77 5.12 -8.42
C ALA A 195 -8.41 5.18 -7.72
N SER A 196 -8.10 6.31 -7.12
CA SER A 196 -6.86 6.54 -6.41
C SER A 196 -7.08 7.27 -5.08
N VAL A 197 -6.18 7.01 -4.15
CA VAL A 197 -5.99 7.76 -2.92
C VAL A 197 -4.60 8.37 -2.96
N VAL A 198 -4.54 9.68 -2.79
CA VAL A 198 -3.30 10.45 -2.85
C VAL A 198 -2.78 10.70 -1.44
N GLY A 199 -1.58 10.19 -1.14
CA GLY A 199 -0.90 10.41 0.13
C GLY A 199 0.07 11.58 0.06
N ARG A 200 0.09 12.38 1.11
CA ARG A 200 1.14 13.39 1.33
C ARG A 200 1.48 13.47 2.80
N SER A 201 2.68 13.90 3.11
CA SER A 201 3.06 14.16 4.51
C SER A 201 3.90 15.41 4.65
N GLY A 202 3.72 16.10 5.77
CA GLY A 202 4.63 17.16 6.17
C GLY A 202 5.89 16.56 6.81
N ARG A 203 7.03 17.27 6.76
CA ARG A 203 8.33 16.80 7.27
C ARG A 203 8.26 16.18 8.66
N LEU A 204 7.53 16.79 9.59
CA LEU A 204 7.43 16.32 10.99
C LEU A 204 6.57 15.06 11.15
N LYS A 205 5.70 14.76 10.19
CA LYS A 205 4.84 13.57 10.17
C LYS A 205 5.42 12.44 9.34
N THR A 206 6.43 12.75 8.51
CA THR A 206 7.16 11.76 7.69
C THR A 206 8.08 10.92 8.57
N ASN A 207 8.12 9.62 8.35
CA ASN A 207 9.06 8.71 9.00
C ASN A 207 10.50 9.21 8.78
N PRO A 208 11.34 9.32 9.83
CA PRO A 208 12.71 9.82 9.71
C PRO A 208 13.55 9.12 8.63
N LEU A 209 13.33 7.85 8.37
CA LEU A 209 14.01 7.10 7.31
C LEU A 209 13.64 7.59 5.90
N LEU A 210 12.49 8.24 5.74
CA LEU A 210 12.04 8.84 4.49
C LEU A 210 12.37 10.33 4.38
N TRP A 211 12.99 10.95 5.39
CA TRP A 211 13.34 12.39 5.32
C TRP A 211 14.24 12.76 4.14
N PRO A 212 15.32 12.04 3.84
CA PRO A 212 16.17 12.39 2.70
C PRO A 212 15.40 12.39 1.38
N SER A 213 14.61 11.36 1.14
CA SER A 213 13.78 11.25 -0.08
C SER A 213 12.65 12.28 -0.09
N HIS A 214 11.99 12.51 1.05
CA HIS A 214 10.94 13.51 1.18
C HIS A 214 11.45 14.93 0.86
N LEU A 215 12.61 15.31 1.39
CA LEU A 215 13.21 16.63 1.12
C LEU A 215 13.60 16.77 -0.35
N TYR A 216 14.23 15.75 -0.93
CA TYR A 216 14.58 15.74 -2.35
C TYR A 216 13.34 15.90 -3.23
N LEU A 217 12.28 15.12 -2.98
CA LEU A 217 11.03 15.23 -3.73
C LEU A 217 10.33 16.58 -3.51
N ALA A 218 10.38 17.14 -2.30
CA ALA A 218 9.80 18.44 -2.01
C ALA A 218 10.45 19.57 -2.84
N GLU A 219 11.77 19.45 -3.09
CA GLU A 219 12.52 20.40 -3.90
C GLU A 219 12.21 20.26 -5.41
N CYS A 220 12.19 19.01 -5.93
CA CYS A 220 12.05 18.80 -7.38
C CYS A 220 10.60 18.62 -7.87
N SER A 221 9.66 18.27 -7.00
CA SER A 221 8.28 17.92 -7.39
C SER A 221 7.18 18.45 -6.46
N GLY A 222 7.54 19.07 -5.33
CA GLY A 222 6.60 19.62 -4.37
C GLY A 222 6.00 18.58 -3.41
N PRO A 223 4.70 18.67 -3.07
CA PRO A 223 4.07 17.78 -2.09
C PRO A 223 4.23 16.30 -2.45
N ASN A 224 4.56 15.47 -1.44
CA ASN A 224 4.86 14.06 -1.65
C ASN A 224 4.61 13.25 -0.35
N ASP A 225 4.63 11.93 -0.46
CA ASP A 225 4.49 11.00 0.67
C ASP A 225 5.84 10.47 1.20
N GLY A 226 6.96 11.05 0.75
CA GLY A 226 8.31 10.60 1.06
C GLY A 226 8.91 9.66 0.00
N VAL A 227 8.11 9.12 -0.92
CA VAL A 227 8.54 8.21 -2.00
C VAL A 227 7.98 8.62 -3.35
N VAL A 228 6.73 9.07 -3.41
CA VAL A 228 5.99 9.39 -4.63
C VAL A 228 5.43 10.83 -4.54
N PRO A 229 5.66 11.69 -5.54
CA PRO A 229 5.01 13.00 -5.61
C PRO A 229 3.48 12.86 -5.73
N THR A 230 2.72 13.77 -5.08
CA THR A 230 1.24 13.75 -5.16
C THR A 230 0.72 13.80 -6.59
N THR A 231 1.39 14.55 -7.46
CA THR A 231 1.06 14.67 -8.89
C THR A 231 1.18 13.35 -9.66
N SER A 232 1.98 12.41 -9.14
CA SER A 232 2.18 11.09 -9.75
C SER A 232 1.19 10.04 -9.24
N GLN A 233 0.48 10.31 -8.14
CA GLN A 233 -0.37 9.30 -7.49
C GLN A 233 -1.79 9.26 -8.04
N ALA A 234 -2.27 10.30 -8.70
CA ALA A 234 -3.63 10.39 -9.21
C ALA A 234 -3.81 9.53 -10.47
N HIS A 235 -4.85 8.68 -10.48
CA HIS A 235 -5.28 7.88 -11.64
C HIS A 235 -6.75 7.48 -11.48
N GLY A 236 -7.55 7.64 -12.53
CA GLY A 236 -8.99 7.49 -12.45
C GLY A 236 -9.62 8.54 -11.52
N GLU A 237 -10.64 8.15 -10.76
CA GLU A 237 -11.27 9.03 -9.77
C GLU A 237 -10.38 9.19 -8.54
N VAL A 238 -10.07 10.42 -8.13
CA VAL A 238 -9.40 10.66 -6.84
C VAL A 238 -10.45 10.64 -5.73
N LEU A 239 -10.48 9.55 -4.95
CA LEU A 239 -11.44 9.38 -3.85
C LEU A 239 -11.18 10.37 -2.72
N ARG A 240 -9.93 10.50 -2.33
CA ARG A 240 -9.49 11.42 -1.26
C ARG A 240 -7.99 11.65 -1.26
N GLU A 241 -7.59 12.73 -0.61
CA GLU A 241 -6.22 12.94 -0.16
C GLU A 241 -6.09 12.55 1.31
N ILE A 242 -4.96 11.95 1.69
CA ILE A 242 -4.66 11.57 3.07
C ILE A 242 -3.34 12.17 3.53
N GLU A 243 -3.28 12.55 4.80
CA GLU A 243 -2.06 13.04 5.42
C GLU A 243 -1.27 11.87 6.03
N ALA A 244 -0.59 11.10 5.17
CA ALA A 244 0.18 9.92 5.52
C ALA A 244 1.42 9.81 4.63
N ASP A 245 2.58 9.49 5.22
CA ASP A 245 3.74 9.08 4.43
C ASP A 245 3.54 7.69 3.82
N HIS A 246 4.41 7.32 2.90
CA HIS A 246 4.30 6.09 2.12
C HIS A 246 4.19 4.82 2.97
N TRP A 247 4.87 4.77 4.10
CA TRP A 247 4.82 3.64 5.03
C TRP A 247 3.65 3.73 5.99
N ALA A 248 3.23 4.93 6.38
CA ALA A 248 2.05 5.12 7.20
C ALA A 248 0.78 4.63 6.50
N GLN A 249 0.69 4.76 5.17
CA GLN A 249 -0.41 4.27 4.33
C GLN A 249 -0.67 2.76 4.51
N ILE A 250 0.33 1.99 4.90
CA ILE A 250 0.25 0.53 5.11
C ILE A 250 0.46 0.13 6.58
N GLY A 251 0.32 1.06 7.51
CA GLY A 251 0.35 0.81 8.95
C GLY A 251 1.75 0.80 9.59
N TRP A 252 2.81 1.22 8.88
CA TRP A 252 4.18 1.29 9.41
C TRP A 252 4.59 2.70 9.88
N GLY A 253 3.69 3.67 9.87
CA GLY A 253 3.91 5.03 10.30
C GLY A 253 3.33 5.35 11.67
N ARG A 254 3.55 6.60 12.10
CA ARG A 254 2.95 7.18 13.31
C ARG A 254 1.98 8.30 12.91
N GLY A 255 0.88 8.43 13.66
CA GLY A 255 -0.05 9.56 13.48
C GLY A 255 -1.09 9.38 12.37
N PHE A 256 -1.08 8.26 11.62
CA PHE A 256 -2.12 7.88 10.68
C PHE A 256 -2.75 6.55 11.10
N ASP A 257 -4.07 6.51 11.21
CA ASP A 257 -4.81 5.28 11.51
C ASP A 257 -5.15 4.55 10.21
N ALA A 258 -4.17 3.79 9.71
CA ALA A 258 -4.33 3.03 8.48
C ALA A 258 -5.47 2.00 8.56
N VAL A 259 -5.70 1.40 9.72
CA VAL A 259 -6.77 0.41 9.91
C VAL A 259 -8.13 1.05 9.69
N SER A 260 -8.42 2.16 10.39
CA SER A 260 -9.68 2.88 10.19
C SER A 260 -9.84 3.41 8.77
N PHE A 261 -8.75 3.88 8.16
CA PHE A 261 -8.76 4.34 6.77
C PHE A 261 -9.18 3.21 5.79
N TYR A 262 -8.59 2.00 5.91
CA TYR A 262 -8.98 0.89 5.03
C TYR A 262 -10.40 0.40 5.30
N GLU A 263 -10.87 0.40 6.56
CA GLU A 263 -12.27 0.10 6.88
C GLU A 263 -13.23 1.08 6.19
N GLU A 264 -12.93 2.38 6.22
CA GLU A 264 -13.72 3.41 5.54
C GLU A 264 -13.68 3.24 4.01
N LEU A 265 -12.51 2.90 3.46
CA LEU A 265 -12.36 2.64 2.03
C LEU A 265 -13.21 1.44 1.58
N LEU A 266 -13.23 0.36 2.36
CA LEU A 266 -14.07 -0.80 2.06
C LEU A 266 -15.56 -0.49 2.19
N LEU A 267 -15.96 0.35 3.14
CA LEU A 267 -17.33 0.87 3.24
C LEU A 267 -17.73 1.68 2.01
N GLU A 268 -16.83 2.50 1.52
CA GLU A 268 -17.04 3.29 0.30
C GLU A 268 -17.22 2.39 -0.94
N LEU A 269 -16.35 1.38 -1.11
CA LEU A 269 -16.50 0.38 -2.17
C LEU A 269 -17.85 -0.33 -2.10
N ARG A 270 -18.27 -0.74 -0.90
CA ARG A 270 -19.59 -1.33 -0.68
C ARG A 270 -20.73 -0.37 -1.06
N GLY A 271 -20.63 0.90 -0.69
CA GLY A 271 -21.62 1.94 -1.02
C GLY A 271 -21.74 2.16 -2.53
N ARG A 272 -20.69 1.94 -3.29
CA ARG A 272 -20.63 2.02 -4.75
C ARG A 272 -21.06 0.74 -5.45
N GLY A 273 -21.37 -0.34 -4.70
CA GLY A 273 -21.85 -1.61 -5.23
C GLY A 273 -20.77 -2.67 -5.48
N PHE A 274 -19.53 -2.38 -5.06
CA PHE A 274 -18.38 -3.27 -5.17
C PHE A 274 -18.20 -4.18 -3.94
#